data_e2104110093c3aa7b3fc5994498dcf50
#
_entry.id   e2104110093c3aa7b3fc5994498dcf50
#
_cell.length_a   1.000
_cell.length_b   1.000
_cell.length_c   1.000
_cell.angle_alpha   90.00
_cell.angle_beta   90.00
_cell.angle_gamma   90.00
#
_symmetry.space_group_name_H-M   'P 1'
#
loop_
_entity.id
_entity.type
_entity.pdbx_description
1 polymer ?
#
loop_
_entity_poly.entity_id
_entity_poly.type
_entity_poly.pdbx_seq_one_letter_code
_entity_poly.pdbx_strand_id
1 'polypeptide(L)'
;HILHLQEKEKIQLKPHRTCTPEKLANYLRSNQAYWYWTTITLTLTAALLVFIVPENAFPLVYARYILGSIFILWLPGYTFIKALFPEKELDSIERVALSIGMSLALVPIIGLLLNYTTWGIRLTPITISLLALTLTFATAAIIREHQTQTKTRLNKKATK
;
A
#
# COMPACT_ATOMS: atom_id res chain seq x y z
N HIS A 1 -7.78 36.68 29.56
CA HIS A 1 -7.80 35.31 30.12
C HIS A 1 -8.04 34.23 29.04
N ILE A 2 -8.92 34.49 28.09
CA ILE A 2 -9.27 33.54 27.00
C ILE A 2 -8.10 33.40 26.00
N LEU A 3 -7.41 34.49 25.70
CA LEU A 3 -6.24 34.49 24.80
C LEU A 3 -5.06 33.67 25.37
N HIS A 4 -4.91 33.66 26.68
CA HIS A 4 -3.85 32.90 27.37
C HIS A 4 -4.12 31.37 27.36
N LEU A 5 -5.38 30.96 27.30
CA LEU A 5 -5.77 29.56 27.18
C LEU A 5 -5.59 29.02 25.74
N GLN A 6 -5.87 29.88 24.75
CA GLN A 6 -5.62 29.53 23.34
C GLN A 6 -4.11 29.38 23.04
N GLU A 7 -3.28 30.17 23.69
CA GLU A 7 -1.82 30.05 23.57
C GLU A 7 -1.26 28.75 24.18
N LYS A 8 -1.85 28.31 25.31
CA LYS A 8 -1.52 27.01 25.93
C LYS A 8 -1.96 25.81 25.08
N GLU A 9 -3.16 25.88 24.45
CA GLU A 9 -3.61 24.84 23.52
C GLU A 9 -2.76 24.77 22.26
N LYS A 10 -2.30 25.89 21.72
CA LYS A 10 -1.35 25.94 20.58
C LYS A 10 0.01 25.29 20.92
N ILE A 11 0.42 25.30 22.18
CA ILE A 11 1.68 24.68 22.61
C ILE A 11 1.56 23.16 22.72
N GLN A 12 0.37 22.62 22.96
CA GLN A 12 0.15 21.16 23.07
C GLN A 12 -0.04 20.47 21.71
N LEU A 13 -0.40 21.21 20.67
CA LEU A 13 -0.55 20.72 19.29
C LEU A 13 0.74 20.85 18.46
N LYS A 14 1.92 20.76 19.09
CA LYS A 14 3.14 20.47 18.33
C LYS A 14 3.05 19.03 17.82
N PRO A 15 2.77 18.81 16.53
CA PRO A 15 2.89 17.47 15.98
C PRO A 15 4.33 17.02 16.22
N HIS A 16 4.50 15.84 16.77
CA HIS A 16 5.79 15.17 16.88
C HIS A 16 6.55 15.41 15.58
N ARG A 17 7.63 16.17 15.62
CA ARG A 17 8.50 16.41 14.47
C ARG A 17 9.19 15.10 14.13
N THR A 18 8.51 14.23 13.43
CA THR A 18 9.16 13.12 12.75
C THR A 18 10.01 13.74 11.65
N CYS A 19 11.32 13.81 11.90
CA CYS A 19 12.28 14.20 10.87
C CYS A 19 12.22 13.15 9.76
N THR A 20 11.57 13.45 8.64
CA THR A 20 11.70 12.64 7.45
C THR A 20 13.13 12.76 6.93
N PRO A 21 13.87 11.66 6.82
CA PRO A 21 15.23 11.68 6.36
C PRO A 21 15.30 12.15 4.89
N GLU A 22 16.33 12.90 4.59
CA GLU A 22 16.56 13.54 3.28
C GLU A 22 16.78 12.52 2.14
N LYS A 23 17.18 11.28 2.50
CA LYS A 23 17.44 10.20 1.54
C LYS A 23 16.33 9.14 1.60
N LEU A 24 15.85 8.70 0.45
CA LEU A 24 14.82 7.65 0.29
C LEU A 24 15.17 6.37 1.08
N ALA A 25 16.44 5.98 1.12
CA ALA A 25 16.93 4.81 1.85
C ALA A 25 16.73 4.93 3.37
N ASN A 26 16.91 6.12 3.94
CA ASN A 26 16.67 6.38 5.35
C ASN A 26 15.17 6.49 5.67
N TYR A 27 14.36 6.94 4.68
CA TYR A 27 12.90 6.95 4.80
C TYR A 27 12.33 5.53 4.85
N LEU A 28 12.83 4.62 4.01
CA LEU A 28 12.46 3.21 4.00
C LEU A 28 12.76 2.50 5.33
N ARG A 29 13.76 2.97 6.07
CA ARG A 29 14.16 2.43 7.37
C ARG A 29 13.45 3.11 8.55
N SER A 30 12.66 4.14 8.29
CA SER A 30 11.91 4.90 9.27
C SER A 30 10.57 4.23 9.61
N ASN A 31 10.07 4.49 10.83
CA ASN A 31 8.74 4.04 11.27
C ASN A 31 7.58 4.51 10.36
N GLN A 32 7.81 5.48 9.47
CA GLN A 32 6.82 5.97 8.53
C GLN A 32 6.61 5.02 7.33
N ALA A 33 7.59 4.18 7.01
CA ALA A 33 7.51 3.19 5.95
C ALA A 33 7.00 1.80 6.45
N TYR A 34 6.52 1.71 7.68
CA TYR A 34 6.08 0.44 8.26
C TYR A 34 4.98 -0.23 7.43
N TRP A 35 4.05 0.56 6.89
CA TRP A 35 3.00 0.07 6.01
C TRP A 35 3.54 -0.58 4.73
N TYR A 36 4.65 -0.06 4.19
CA TYR A 36 5.29 -0.61 2.99
C TYR A 36 5.88 -2.00 3.26
N TRP A 37 6.59 -2.14 4.38
CA TRP A 37 7.15 -3.42 4.79
C TRP A 37 6.07 -4.45 5.11
N THR A 38 5.01 -4.06 5.81
CA THR A 38 3.87 -4.95 6.07
C THR A 38 3.18 -5.39 4.78
N THR A 39 3.00 -4.49 3.83
CA THR A 39 2.40 -4.80 2.52
C THR A 39 3.28 -5.78 1.74
N ILE A 40 4.59 -5.55 1.66
CA ILE A 40 5.53 -6.47 0.98
C ILE A 40 5.55 -7.83 1.66
N THR A 41 5.68 -7.87 2.99
CA THR A 41 5.71 -9.14 3.73
C THR A 41 4.43 -9.92 3.51
N LEU A 42 3.27 -9.28 3.59
CA LEU A 42 1.97 -9.91 3.36
C LEU A 42 1.85 -10.42 1.92
N THR A 43 2.28 -9.63 0.94
CA THR A 43 2.29 -9.99 -0.49
C THR A 43 3.17 -11.21 -0.76
N LEU A 44 4.39 -11.20 -0.23
CA LEU A 44 5.33 -12.31 -0.39
C LEU A 44 4.84 -13.57 0.33
N THR A 45 4.31 -13.44 1.54
CA THR A 45 3.75 -14.57 2.29
C THR A 45 2.57 -15.20 1.56
N ALA A 46 1.65 -14.39 1.04
CA ALA A 46 0.52 -14.88 0.27
C ALA A 46 0.96 -15.60 -1.02
N ALA A 47 1.88 -15.02 -1.77
CA ALA A 47 2.43 -15.63 -2.96
C ALA A 47 3.15 -16.94 -2.65
N LEU A 48 3.95 -16.98 -1.59
CA LEU A 48 4.70 -18.15 -1.16
C LEU A 48 3.76 -19.27 -0.73
N LEU A 49 2.68 -18.97 -0.01
CA LEU A 49 1.64 -19.94 0.34
C LEU A 49 0.94 -20.53 -0.88
N VAL A 50 0.64 -19.70 -1.88
CA VAL A 50 0.02 -20.17 -3.13
C VAL A 50 0.92 -21.16 -3.86
N PHE A 51 2.25 -20.99 -3.81
CA PHE A 51 3.19 -21.88 -4.48
C PHE A 51 3.58 -23.11 -3.66
N ILE A 52 3.72 -22.99 -2.33
CA ILE A 52 4.20 -24.07 -1.44
C ILE A 52 3.08 -25.03 -1.06
N VAL A 53 1.87 -24.51 -0.78
CA VAL A 53 0.78 -25.36 -0.29
C VAL A 53 0.09 -26.03 -1.46
N PRO A 54 0.20 -27.37 -1.59
CA PRO A 54 -0.51 -28.12 -2.62
C PRO A 54 -2.02 -28.13 -2.32
N GLU A 55 -2.82 -28.30 -3.36
CA GLU A 55 -4.29 -28.29 -3.25
C GLU A 55 -4.85 -29.43 -2.38
N ASN A 56 -4.06 -30.48 -2.18
CA ASN A 56 -4.45 -31.67 -1.41
C ASN A 56 -4.10 -31.60 0.08
N ALA A 57 -3.45 -30.52 0.55
CA ALA A 57 -3.03 -30.38 1.94
C ALA A 57 -4.16 -29.89 2.84
N PHE A 58 -4.99 -30.79 3.33
CA PHE A 58 -6.00 -30.50 4.36
C PHE A 58 -5.32 -30.43 5.76
N PRO A 59 -5.54 -29.40 6.61
CA PRO A 59 -6.41 -28.20 6.50
C PRO A 59 -5.74 -26.94 5.93
N LEU A 60 -4.47 -26.98 5.58
CA LEU A 60 -3.65 -25.82 5.10
C LEU A 60 -4.22 -25.16 3.84
N VAL A 61 -5.00 -25.90 3.05
CA VAL A 61 -5.65 -25.39 1.85
C VAL A 61 -6.63 -24.24 2.15
N TYR A 62 -7.29 -24.25 3.30
CA TYR A 62 -8.19 -23.16 3.71
C TYR A 62 -7.43 -21.86 4.00
N ALA A 63 -6.28 -21.97 4.66
CA ALA A 63 -5.40 -20.80 4.88
C ALA A 63 -4.93 -20.20 3.54
N ARG A 64 -4.59 -21.04 2.57
CA ARG A 64 -4.26 -20.63 1.20
C ARG A 64 -5.41 -19.85 0.54
N TYR A 65 -6.64 -20.35 0.65
CA TYR A 65 -7.80 -19.68 0.06
C TYR A 65 -8.11 -18.34 0.72
N ILE A 66 -8.08 -18.26 2.04
CA ILE A 66 -8.34 -17.03 2.79
C ILE A 66 -7.27 -15.99 2.47
N LEU A 67 -6.00 -16.34 2.60
CA LEU A 67 -4.89 -15.41 2.32
C LEU A 67 -4.82 -15.03 0.85
N GLY A 68 -5.06 -15.97 -0.07
CA GLY A 68 -5.14 -15.69 -1.50
C GLY A 68 -6.28 -14.74 -1.85
N SER A 69 -7.45 -14.88 -1.21
CA SER A 69 -8.59 -13.98 -1.40
C SER A 69 -8.28 -12.57 -0.90
N ILE A 70 -7.70 -12.45 0.27
CA ILE A 70 -7.27 -11.14 0.81
C ILE A 70 -6.21 -10.51 -0.09
N PHE A 71 -5.25 -11.30 -0.57
CA PHE A 71 -4.23 -10.84 -1.51
C PHE A 71 -4.85 -10.28 -2.79
N ILE A 72 -5.75 -11.04 -3.43
CA ILE A 72 -6.36 -10.64 -4.70
C ILE A 72 -7.32 -9.46 -4.50
N LEU A 73 -8.11 -9.48 -3.42
CA LEU A 73 -9.21 -8.54 -3.22
C LEU A 73 -8.78 -7.19 -2.67
N TRP A 74 -7.68 -7.13 -1.94
CA TRP A 74 -7.29 -5.92 -1.22
C TRP A 74 -5.94 -5.34 -1.68
N LEU A 75 -4.88 -6.15 -1.74
CA LEU A 75 -3.53 -5.62 -1.88
C LEU A 75 -3.29 -4.80 -3.15
N PRO A 76 -3.64 -5.25 -4.36
CA PRO A 76 -3.37 -4.49 -5.56
C PRO A 76 -4.15 -3.16 -5.59
N GLY A 77 -5.39 -3.15 -5.12
CA GLY A 77 -6.18 -1.93 -5.02
C GLY A 77 -5.67 -0.98 -3.93
N TYR A 78 -5.29 -1.50 -2.78
CA TYR A 78 -4.74 -0.68 -1.69
C TYR A 78 -3.44 0.04 -2.09
N THR A 79 -2.52 -0.69 -2.71
CA THR A 79 -1.25 -0.10 -3.19
C THR A 79 -1.49 0.91 -4.31
N PHE A 80 -2.45 0.65 -5.18
CA PHE A 80 -2.85 1.56 -6.26
C PHE A 80 -3.45 2.86 -5.71
N ILE A 81 -4.42 2.77 -4.80
CA ILE A 81 -5.03 3.96 -4.17
C ILE A 81 -3.98 4.76 -3.40
N LYS A 82 -3.06 4.09 -2.70
CA LYS A 82 -1.98 4.76 -2.00
C LYS A 82 -0.97 5.42 -2.93
N ALA A 83 -0.76 4.87 -4.13
CA ALA A 83 0.06 5.49 -5.16
C ALA A 83 -0.61 6.73 -5.77
N LEU A 84 -1.93 6.73 -5.91
CA LEU A 84 -2.68 7.88 -6.45
C LEU A 84 -2.87 8.99 -5.41
N PHE A 85 -3.23 8.62 -4.18
CA PHE A 85 -3.55 9.53 -3.08
C PHE A 85 -2.59 9.32 -1.90
N PRO A 86 -1.34 9.84 -1.99
CA PRO A 86 -0.33 9.67 -0.94
C PRO A 86 -0.65 10.47 0.32
N GLU A 87 -1.49 11.49 0.23
CA GLU A 87 -1.92 12.30 1.37
C GLU A 87 -3.15 11.71 2.07
N LYS A 88 -3.43 12.19 3.30
CA LYS A 88 -4.58 11.77 4.10
C LYS A 88 -5.88 12.48 3.66
N GLU A 89 -6.08 12.64 2.38
CA GLU A 89 -7.30 13.27 1.83
C GLU A 89 -8.52 12.36 1.92
N LEU A 90 -8.31 11.04 1.95
CA LEU A 90 -9.35 10.03 2.05
C LEU A 90 -9.50 9.55 3.49
N ASP A 91 -10.74 9.46 3.94
CA ASP A 91 -11.06 8.80 5.21
C ASP A 91 -10.72 7.30 5.14
N SER A 92 -10.52 6.68 6.30
CA SER A 92 -10.12 5.27 6.39
C SER A 92 -11.13 4.34 5.72
N ILE A 93 -12.42 4.63 5.86
CA ILE A 93 -13.51 3.83 5.28
C ILE A 93 -13.54 3.99 3.76
N GLU A 94 -13.41 5.22 3.26
CA GLU A 94 -13.36 5.51 1.82
C GLU A 94 -12.17 4.82 1.16
N ARG A 95 -11.02 4.84 1.81
CA ARG A 95 -9.81 4.18 1.31
C ARG A 95 -9.99 2.67 1.20
N VAL A 96 -10.60 2.04 2.18
CA VAL A 96 -10.88 0.59 2.15
C VAL A 96 -11.87 0.26 1.04
N ALA A 97 -12.97 1.00 0.93
CA ALA A 97 -13.97 0.78 -0.11
C ALA A 97 -13.40 0.95 -1.52
N LEU A 98 -12.62 2.02 -1.75
CA LEU A 98 -11.94 2.25 -3.03
C LEU A 98 -10.90 1.19 -3.33
N SER A 99 -10.17 0.70 -2.33
CA SER A 99 -9.16 -0.36 -2.51
C SER A 99 -9.80 -1.66 -2.97
N ILE A 100 -10.92 -2.05 -2.37
CA ILE A 100 -11.67 -3.26 -2.78
C ILE A 100 -12.23 -3.07 -4.19
N GLY A 101 -12.89 -1.94 -4.47
CA GLY A 101 -13.45 -1.65 -5.79
C GLY A 101 -12.37 -1.64 -6.88
N MET A 102 -11.22 -1.06 -6.59
CA MET A 102 -10.10 -1.01 -7.53
C MET A 102 -9.47 -2.39 -7.76
N SER A 103 -9.34 -3.21 -6.72
CA SER A 103 -8.89 -4.60 -6.88
C SER A 103 -9.84 -5.40 -7.76
N LEU A 104 -11.16 -5.27 -7.54
CA LEU A 104 -12.16 -5.93 -8.37
C LEU A 104 -12.14 -5.50 -9.84
N ALA A 105 -11.68 -4.29 -10.13
CA ALA A 105 -11.48 -3.82 -11.49
C ALA A 105 -10.15 -4.33 -12.09
N LEU A 106 -9.07 -4.26 -11.34
CA LEU A 106 -7.72 -4.62 -11.81
C LEU A 106 -7.58 -6.12 -12.09
N VAL A 107 -8.15 -6.98 -11.23
CA VAL A 107 -8.00 -8.44 -11.36
C VAL A 107 -8.59 -8.98 -12.67
N PRO A 108 -9.83 -8.64 -13.08
CA PRO A 108 -10.36 -9.04 -14.38
C PRO A 108 -9.58 -8.48 -15.56
N ILE A 109 -9.09 -7.25 -15.46
CA ILE A 109 -8.29 -6.62 -16.52
C ILE A 109 -6.99 -7.41 -16.73
N ILE A 110 -6.31 -7.78 -15.65
CA ILE A 110 -5.09 -8.60 -15.72
C ILE A 110 -5.41 -9.98 -16.29
N GLY A 111 -6.51 -10.61 -15.83
CA GLY A 111 -6.96 -11.89 -16.36
C GLY A 111 -7.22 -11.83 -17.86
N LEU A 112 -7.87 -10.76 -18.33
CA LEU A 112 -8.11 -10.52 -19.75
C LEU A 112 -6.80 -10.33 -20.52
N LEU A 113 -5.87 -9.52 -20.01
CA LEU A 113 -4.56 -9.33 -20.63
C LEU A 113 -3.80 -10.64 -20.75
N LEU A 114 -3.80 -11.46 -19.69
CA LEU A 114 -3.14 -12.76 -19.71
C LEU A 114 -3.78 -13.73 -20.69
N ASN A 115 -5.10 -13.62 -20.89
CA ASN A 115 -5.80 -14.44 -21.88
C ASN A 115 -5.31 -14.21 -23.32
N TYR A 116 -4.91 -12.97 -23.63
CA TYR A 116 -4.31 -12.62 -24.93
C TYR A 116 -2.81 -12.96 -25.02
N THR A 117 -2.19 -13.37 -23.90
CA THR A 117 -0.78 -13.74 -23.86
C THR A 117 -0.64 -15.26 -24.06
N THR A 118 0.50 -15.69 -24.57
CA THR A 118 0.83 -17.12 -24.75
C THR A 118 0.83 -17.95 -23.46
N TRP A 119 0.85 -17.29 -22.31
CA TRP A 119 0.86 -17.94 -20.98
C TRP A 119 -0.53 -18.39 -20.52
N GLY A 120 -1.59 -17.80 -21.05
CA GLY A 120 -2.98 -18.15 -20.76
C GLY A 120 -3.41 -17.87 -19.31
N ILE A 121 -4.65 -18.25 -19.02
CA ILE A 121 -5.23 -18.09 -17.67
C ILE A 121 -4.79 -19.30 -16.82
N ARG A 122 -3.69 -19.15 -16.11
CA ARG A 122 -3.18 -20.16 -15.15
C ARG A 122 -2.89 -19.46 -13.82
N LEU A 123 -2.93 -20.24 -12.74
CA LEU A 123 -2.67 -19.74 -11.39
C LEU A 123 -1.30 -19.02 -11.29
N THR A 124 -0.26 -19.63 -11.82
CA THR A 124 1.11 -19.12 -11.77
C THR A 124 1.25 -17.75 -12.46
N PRO A 125 0.91 -17.54 -13.74
CA PRO A 125 1.05 -16.25 -14.38
C PRO A 125 0.15 -15.18 -13.76
N ILE A 126 -1.07 -15.52 -13.30
CA ILE A 126 -1.95 -14.57 -12.62
C ILE A 126 -1.32 -14.09 -11.32
N THR A 127 -0.83 -15.02 -10.49
CA THR A 127 -0.19 -14.69 -9.21
C THR A 127 1.06 -13.83 -9.41
N ILE A 128 1.91 -14.17 -10.36
CA ILE A 128 3.13 -13.42 -10.67
C ILE A 128 2.79 -12.02 -11.18
N SER A 129 1.79 -11.89 -12.06
CA SER A 129 1.37 -10.59 -12.60
C SER A 129 0.79 -9.69 -11.52
N LEU A 130 -0.07 -10.21 -10.66
CA LEU A 130 -0.62 -9.48 -9.52
C LEU A 130 0.45 -9.07 -8.52
N LEU A 131 1.42 -9.96 -8.26
CA LEU A 131 2.55 -9.67 -7.39
C LEU A 131 3.41 -8.55 -7.97
N ALA A 132 3.79 -8.65 -9.24
CA ALA A 132 4.57 -7.62 -9.93
C ALA A 132 3.85 -6.26 -9.92
N LEU A 133 2.54 -6.25 -10.21
CA LEU A 133 1.72 -5.06 -10.17
C LEU A 133 1.66 -4.44 -8.76
N THR A 134 1.40 -5.26 -7.75
CA THR A 134 1.33 -4.82 -6.35
C THR A 134 2.66 -4.21 -5.89
N LEU A 135 3.78 -4.85 -6.20
CA LEU A 135 5.12 -4.33 -5.88
C LEU A 135 5.41 -3.02 -6.63
N THR A 136 5.04 -2.92 -7.89
CA THR A 136 5.22 -1.70 -8.70
C THR A 136 4.41 -0.55 -8.10
N PHE A 137 3.16 -0.77 -7.75
CA PHE A 137 2.33 0.27 -7.12
C PHE A 137 2.80 0.62 -5.71
N ALA A 138 3.26 -0.35 -4.92
CA ALA A 138 3.83 -0.10 -3.59
C ALA A 138 5.08 0.78 -3.68
N THR A 139 5.98 0.51 -4.63
CA THR A 139 7.18 1.33 -4.84
C THR A 139 6.83 2.72 -5.37
N ALA A 140 5.88 2.84 -6.30
CA ALA A 140 5.38 4.13 -6.78
C ALA A 140 4.74 4.94 -5.64
N ALA A 141 3.94 4.29 -4.78
CA ALA A 141 3.30 4.93 -3.63
C ALA A 141 4.33 5.53 -2.67
N ILE A 142 5.38 4.78 -2.32
CA ILE A 142 6.40 5.27 -1.37
C ILE A 142 7.23 6.41 -1.96
N ILE A 143 7.54 6.36 -3.26
CA ILE A 143 8.25 7.44 -3.95
C ILE A 143 7.39 8.71 -3.95
N ARG A 144 6.11 8.62 -4.26
CA ARG A 144 5.19 9.77 -4.26
C ARG A 144 4.98 10.34 -2.86
N GLU A 145 4.81 9.48 -1.86
CA GLU A 145 4.69 9.92 -0.47
C GLU A 145 5.92 10.71 0.00
N HIS A 146 7.12 10.24 -0.33
CA HIS A 146 8.36 10.96 -0.06
C HIS A 146 8.43 12.31 -0.78
N GLN A 147 8.05 12.37 -2.06
CA GLN A 147 8.05 13.62 -2.84
C GLN A 147 7.07 14.65 -2.28
N THR A 148 5.87 14.22 -1.90
CA THR A 148 4.83 15.08 -1.34
C THR A 148 5.28 15.68 -0.01
N GLN A 149 5.83 14.86 0.88
CA GLN A 149 6.36 15.34 2.17
C GLN A 149 7.51 16.34 1.99
N THR A 150 8.36 16.14 1.01
CA THR A 150 9.47 17.07 0.69
C THR A 150 8.94 18.40 0.19
N LYS A 151 7.95 18.40 -0.71
CA LYS A 151 7.31 19.63 -1.23
C LYS A 151 6.64 20.45 -0.12
N THR A 152 5.89 19.80 0.76
CA THR A 152 5.21 20.43 1.89
C THR A 152 6.21 21.11 2.83
N ARG A 153 7.40 20.52 3.01
CA ARG A 153 8.47 21.12 3.82
C ARG A 153 9.08 22.37 3.18
N LEU A 154 9.35 22.30 1.88
CA LEU A 154 9.93 23.45 1.16
C LEU A 154 8.98 24.64 1.16
N ASN A 155 7.69 24.39 0.95
CA ASN A 155 6.67 25.42 0.98
C ASN A 155 6.54 26.06 2.37
N LYS A 156 6.62 25.26 3.43
CA LYS A 156 6.58 25.76 4.83
C LYS A 156 7.84 26.55 5.24
N LYS A 157 8.98 26.30 4.58
CA LYS A 157 10.20 27.07 4.78
C LYS A 157 10.17 28.41 4.02
N ALA A 158 9.48 28.47 2.89
CA ALA A 158 9.36 29.69 2.08
C ALA A 158 8.37 30.72 2.65
N THR A 159 7.43 30.25 3.51
CA THR A 159 6.38 31.10 4.13
C THR A 159 6.80 31.65 5.51
N LYS A 160 8.02 31.38 5.97
CA LYS A 160 8.62 31.90 7.21
C LYS A 160 9.71 32.92 6.91
#